data_59690f319f2e56720289c938ff9d5797
#
_entry.id   59690f319f2e56720289c938ff9d5797
#
_cell.length_a   1.000
_cell.length_b   1.000
_cell.length_c   1.000
_cell.angle_alpha   90.00
_cell.angle_beta   90.00
_cell.angle_gamma   90.00
#
_symmetry.space_group_name_H-M   'P 1'
#
loop_
_entity.id
_entity.type
_entity.pdbx_description
1 polymer ?
#
loop_
_entity_poly.entity_id
_entity_poly.type
_entity_poly.pdbx_seq_one_letter_code
_entity_poly.pdbx_strand_id
1 'polypeptide(L)'
;MKIYREWQLSGDNDFLKNNWEQVKKVLSYAWIEKGWDGNQDGVMEGSQHNTMDVNYFGPNPQMGFWYMGALKAAEKMSIAMKDKSFAKKCRTLFEKGSEWMDENLFNGEYYEHKITDPKTFEFLDMNDPDVKIPGFQLGQGCLVDQLVGQYMAHLCGLGYLGDKKNIQTTMKSIMKYNFVEDFSRHFNNMRSYVMGDEAGLLMASWPKGRLEVPFPYFSEVMTGFEYCAAVGMLYEGMEEDALTCINAIRRRHDGAKRNPFSESECGHHYARSMASWSAIIALSEFQYSGVDKSMKITDRPGNYFWSNGYSWGTVQVTEDDVTIEVINGTLSLKSLTVGSR
;
A
#
# COMPACT_ATOMS: atom_id res chain seq x y z
N MET A 1 -8.14 5.20 5.36
CA MET A 1 -6.84 5.85 5.53
C MET A 1 -6.76 7.27 4.94
N LYS A 2 -7.22 7.58 3.73
CA LYS A 2 -7.09 8.94 3.14
C LYS A 2 -7.72 10.05 4.00
N ILE A 3 -8.95 9.85 4.50
CA ILE A 3 -9.61 10.83 5.40
C ILE A 3 -8.83 10.97 6.72
N TYR A 4 -8.31 9.86 7.27
CA TYR A 4 -7.47 9.91 8.45
C TYR A 4 -6.21 10.74 8.21
N ARG A 5 -5.52 10.52 7.07
CA ARG A 5 -4.31 11.27 6.73
C ARG A 5 -4.59 12.76 6.53
N GLU A 6 -5.68 13.12 5.87
CA GLU A 6 -6.09 14.53 5.71
C GLU A 6 -6.32 15.20 7.06
N TRP A 7 -7.07 14.56 7.95
CA TRP A 7 -7.28 15.05 9.32
C TRP A 7 -5.96 15.12 10.11
N GLN A 8 -5.10 14.11 9.98
CA GLN A 8 -3.78 14.09 10.62
C GLN A 8 -2.91 15.28 10.17
N LEU A 9 -2.85 15.54 8.87
CA LEU A 9 -2.02 16.61 8.31
C LEU A 9 -2.59 18.00 8.57
N SER A 10 -3.88 18.20 8.40
CA SER A 10 -4.54 19.50 8.62
C SER A 10 -4.70 19.85 10.10
N GLY A 11 -4.91 18.85 10.95
CA GLY A 11 -5.36 19.07 12.34
C GLY A 11 -6.78 19.61 12.45
N ASP A 12 -7.55 19.61 11.34
CA ASP A 12 -8.91 20.14 11.26
C ASP A 12 -9.92 19.14 11.85
N ASN A 13 -10.32 19.38 13.10
CA ASN A 13 -11.33 18.56 13.77
C ASN A 13 -12.75 18.76 13.23
N ASP A 14 -13.05 19.90 12.61
CA ASP A 14 -14.35 20.11 11.99
C ASP A 14 -14.45 19.32 10.68
N PHE A 15 -13.35 19.22 9.91
CA PHE A 15 -13.27 18.31 8.77
C PHE A 15 -13.59 16.87 9.18
N LEU A 16 -12.94 16.36 10.23
CA LEU A 16 -13.21 15.00 10.72
C LEU A 16 -14.68 14.85 11.15
N LYS A 17 -15.18 15.79 11.95
CA LYS A 17 -16.57 15.78 12.47
C LYS A 17 -17.60 15.77 11.34
N ASN A 18 -17.40 16.61 10.32
CA ASN A 18 -18.33 16.73 9.19
C ASN A 18 -18.35 15.46 8.32
N ASN A 19 -17.28 14.69 8.30
CA ASN A 19 -17.16 13.47 7.50
C ASN A 19 -17.38 12.18 8.33
N TRP A 20 -17.53 12.27 9.66
CA TRP A 20 -17.49 11.11 10.53
C TRP A 20 -18.59 10.07 10.25
N GLU A 21 -19.81 10.50 10.12
CA GLU A 21 -20.93 9.58 9.83
C GLU A 21 -20.76 8.89 8.46
N GLN A 22 -20.22 9.59 7.48
CA GLN A 22 -19.94 9.01 6.18
C GLN A 22 -18.79 7.98 6.25
N VAL A 23 -17.77 8.26 7.03
CA VAL A 23 -16.66 7.30 7.28
C VAL A 23 -17.20 6.00 7.87
N LYS A 24 -18.04 6.10 8.92
CA LYS A 24 -18.68 4.93 9.54
C LYS A 24 -19.53 4.16 8.54
N LYS A 25 -20.35 4.86 7.76
CA LYS A 25 -21.22 4.25 6.76
C LYS A 25 -20.43 3.49 5.71
N VAL A 26 -19.36 4.08 5.16
CA VAL A 26 -18.53 3.45 4.13
C VAL A 26 -17.83 2.21 4.68
N LEU A 27 -17.24 2.28 5.87
CA LEU A 27 -16.56 1.13 6.47
C LEU A 27 -17.56 0.01 6.84
N SER A 28 -18.71 0.39 7.40
CA SER A 28 -19.76 -0.56 7.79
C SER A 28 -20.41 -1.29 6.59
N TYR A 29 -20.18 -0.81 5.37
CA TYR A 29 -20.63 -1.51 4.18
C TYR A 29 -19.99 -2.90 4.02
N ALA A 30 -18.77 -3.08 4.53
CA ALA A 30 -18.14 -4.40 4.57
C ALA A 30 -18.89 -5.40 5.49
N TRP A 31 -19.64 -4.89 6.48
CA TRP A 31 -20.29 -5.67 7.56
C TRP A 31 -21.77 -5.96 7.35
N ILE A 32 -22.35 -5.52 6.23
CA ILE A 32 -23.72 -5.88 5.90
C ILE A 32 -23.82 -7.39 5.66
N GLU A 33 -25.02 -7.93 5.77
CA GLU A 33 -25.26 -9.33 5.41
C GLU A 33 -24.77 -9.60 3.99
N LYS A 34 -23.96 -10.66 3.82
CA LYS A 34 -23.27 -11.01 2.57
C LYS A 34 -22.25 -9.94 2.08
N GLY A 35 -21.86 -8.98 2.91
CA GLY A 35 -20.76 -8.06 2.63
C GLY A 35 -19.39 -8.75 2.72
N TRP A 36 -18.34 -8.04 2.38
CA TRP A 36 -16.97 -8.60 2.34
C TRP A 36 -16.46 -9.13 3.68
N ASP A 37 -16.94 -8.60 4.80
CA ASP A 37 -16.71 -9.09 6.17
C ASP A 37 -18.06 -9.20 6.88
N GLY A 38 -19.02 -9.90 6.26
CA GLY A 38 -20.39 -9.99 6.75
C GLY A 38 -20.53 -10.78 8.06
N ASN A 39 -19.62 -11.72 8.31
CA ASN A 39 -19.52 -12.48 9.56
C ASN A 39 -18.76 -11.70 10.66
N GLN A 40 -18.13 -10.57 10.32
CA GLN A 40 -17.42 -9.68 11.22
C GLN A 40 -16.28 -10.38 11.98
N ASP A 41 -15.48 -11.15 11.26
CA ASP A 41 -14.26 -11.78 11.78
C ASP A 41 -12.98 -11.00 11.43
N GLY A 42 -13.09 -9.93 10.65
CA GLY A 42 -11.99 -9.08 10.24
C GLY A 42 -11.33 -9.53 8.93
N VAL A 43 -11.87 -10.53 8.24
CA VAL A 43 -11.33 -11.07 6.99
C VAL A 43 -12.20 -10.65 5.82
N MET A 44 -11.61 -10.07 4.78
CA MET A 44 -12.34 -9.78 3.55
C MET A 44 -12.47 -11.03 2.69
N GLU A 45 -13.69 -11.42 2.41
CA GLU A 45 -14.06 -12.57 1.60
C GLU A 45 -14.89 -12.15 0.38
N GLY A 46 -15.32 -13.13 -0.41
CA GLY A 46 -16.18 -12.88 -1.57
C GLY A 46 -15.46 -12.27 -2.76
N SER A 47 -16.24 -11.67 -3.64
CA SER A 47 -15.76 -11.03 -4.87
C SER A 47 -15.18 -9.66 -4.58
N GLN A 48 -13.92 -9.45 -4.88
CA GLN A 48 -13.18 -8.22 -4.63
C GLN A 48 -12.60 -7.68 -5.93
N HIS A 49 -13.32 -6.72 -6.52
CA HIS A 49 -12.83 -6.00 -7.70
C HIS A 49 -11.60 -5.17 -7.34
N ASN A 50 -10.61 -5.19 -8.19
CA ASN A 50 -9.35 -4.48 -7.97
C ASN A 50 -8.89 -3.73 -9.23
N THR A 51 -7.81 -2.98 -9.09
CA THR A 51 -7.25 -2.12 -10.13
C THR A 51 -6.64 -2.87 -11.32
N MET A 52 -6.61 -4.20 -11.29
CA MET A 52 -6.19 -5.06 -12.41
C MET A 52 -7.37 -5.56 -13.25
N ASP A 53 -8.53 -4.91 -13.13
CA ASP A 53 -9.76 -5.17 -13.88
C ASP A 53 -10.29 -6.61 -13.73
N VAL A 54 -10.00 -7.23 -12.61
CA VAL A 54 -10.45 -8.58 -12.26
C VAL A 54 -11.09 -8.60 -10.88
N ASN A 55 -11.93 -9.62 -10.66
CA ASN A 55 -12.45 -9.92 -9.33
C ASN A 55 -11.62 -11.04 -8.72
N TYR A 56 -10.96 -10.76 -7.60
CA TYR A 56 -10.42 -11.82 -6.76
C TYR A 56 -11.51 -12.40 -5.88
N PHE A 57 -11.56 -13.71 -5.79
CA PHE A 57 -12.52 -14.44 -4.98
C PHE A 57 -11.85 -15.04 -3.75
N GLY A 58 -12.19 -14.50 -2.59
CA GLY A 58 -11.66 -14.92 -1.32
C GLY A 58 -10.55 -14.03 -0.76
N PRO A 59 -10.07 -14.35 0.44
CA PRO A 59 -9.07 -13.57 1.14
C PRO A 59 -7.77 -13.44 0.36
N ASN A 60 -7.28 -12.21 0.23
CA ASN A 60 -6.03 -11.90 -0.46
C ASN A 60 -5.30 -10.74 0.22
N PRO A 61 -3.97 -10.66 0.11
CA PRO A 61 -3.19 -9.66 0.83
C PRO A 61 -3.42 -8.24 0.32
N GLN A 62 -3.62 -8.04 -0.99
CA GLN A 62 -3.76 -6.71 -1.58
C GLN A 62 -4.94 -5.95 -0.96
N MET A 63 -6.13 -6.57 -0.91
CA MET A 63 -7.33 -5.96 -0.36
C MET A 63 -7.38 -6.08 1.17
N GLY A 64 -6.89 -7.19 1.72
CA GLY A 64 -6.86 -7.44 3.16
C GLY A 64 -6.06 -6.39 3.92
N PHE A 65 -4.85 -6.05 3.48
CA PHE A 65 -4.05 -5.00 4.11
C PHE A 65 -4.67 -3.60 3.99
N TRP A 66 -5.40 -3.30 2.90
CA TRP A 66 -6.19 -2.06 2.82
C TRP A 66 -7.28 -2.02 3.88
N TYR A 67 -7.96 -3.14 4.10
CA TYR A 67 -9.01 -3.25 5.11
C TYR A 67 -8.45 -3.12 6.52
N MET A 68 -7.35 -3.81 6.83
CA MET A 68 -6.65 -3.67 8.12
C MET A 68 -6.24 -2.22 8.39
N GLY A 69 -5.68 -1.55 7.39
CA GLY A 69 -5.34 -0.13 7.50
C GLY A 69 -6.55 0.78 7.69
N ALA A 70 -7.69 0.44 7.06
CA ALA A 70 -8.94 1.18 7.25
C ALA A 70 -9.49 1.03 8.68
N LEU A 71 -9.43 -0.18 9.25
CA LEU A 71 -9.85 -0.46 10.64
C LEU A 71 -8.98 0.31 11.65
N LYS A 72 -7.65 0.30 11.49
CA LYS A 72 -6.75 1.09 12.38
C LYS A 72 -6.99 2.59 12.26
N ALA A 73 -7.14 3.11 11.06
CA ALA A 73 -7.45 4.52 10.84
C ALA A 73 -8.79 4.91 11.47
N ALA A 74 -9.82 4.07 11.30
CA ALA A 74 -11.13 4.28 11.87
C ALA A 74 -11.12 4.23 13.41
N GLU A 75 -10.35 3.31 14.00
CA GLU A 75 -10.14 3.28 15.46
C GLU A 75 -9.59 4.61 15.98
N LYS A 76 -8.52 5.14 15.34
CA LYS A 76 -7.92 6.43 15.73
C LYS A 76 -8.91 7.59 15.62
N MET A 77 -9.65 7.67 14.52
CA MET A 77 -10.69 8.68 14.31
C MET A 77 -11.83 8.54 15.34
N SER A 78 -12.24 7.30 15.65
CA SER A 78 -13.29 7.01 16.65
C SER A 78 -12.92 7.52 18.04
N ILE A 79 -11.65 7.35 18.43
CA ILE A 79 -11.14 7.85 19.72
C ILE A 79 -11.26 9.38 19.77
N ALA A 80 -10.86 10.07 18.71
CA ALA A 80 -10.97 11.53 18.61
C ALA A 80 -12.44 11.99 18.67
N MET A 81 -13.33 11.24 18.02
CA MET A 81 -14.78 11.50 18.01
C MET A 81 -15.50 11.02 19.28
N LYS A 82 -14.78 10.43 20.22
CA LYS A 82 -15.32 9.85 21.48
C LYS A 82 -16.34 8.72 21.27
N ASP A 83 -16.32 8.09 20.10
CA ASP A 83 -17.14 6.92 19.75
C ASP A 83 -16.45 5.63 20.20
N LYS A 84 -16.55 5.35 21.50
CA LYS A 84 -15.86 4.21 22.13
C LYS A 84 -16.32 2.85 21.60
N SER A 85 -17.60 2.75 21.19
CA SER A 85 -18.16 1.50 20.69
C SER A 85 -17.59 1.16 19.31
N PHE A 86 -17.52 2.13 18.42
CA PHE A 86 -16.96 1.95 17.09
C PHE A 86 -15.44 1.73 17.14
N ALA A 87 -14.72 2.44 18.03
CA ALA A 87 -13.30 2.21 18.29
C ALA A 87 -13.01 0.76 18.70
N LYS A 88 -13.79 0.25 19.68
CA LYS A 88 -13.66 -1.14 20.14
C LYS A 88 -13.92 -2.14 19.01
N LYS A 89 -14.97 -1.92 18.23
CA LYS A 89 -15.31 -2.77 17.09
C LYS A 89 -14.17 -2.82 16.07
N CYS A 90 -13.68 -1.65 15.62
CA CYS A 90 -12.58 -1.57 14.66
C CYS A 90 -11.30 -2.26 15.17
N ARG A 91 -10.95 -2.05 16.44
CA ARG A 91 -9.81 -2.72 17.06
C ARG A 91 -9.96 -4.23 17.05
N THR A 92 -11.11 -4.75 17.52
CA THR A 92 -11.35 -6.20 17.58
C THR A 92 -11.28 -6.86 16.21
N LEU A 93 -11.86 -6.23 15.18
CA LEU A 93 -11.80 -6.75 13.81
C LEU A 93 -10.38 -6.68 13.26
N PHE A 94 -9.64 -5.59 13.55
CA PHE A 94 -8.24 -5.47 13.16
C PHE A 94 -7.38 -6.59 13.78
N GLU A 95 -7.48 -6.81 15.09
CA GLU A 95 -6.68 -7.81 15.80
C GLU A 95 -6.94 -9.22 15.22
N LYS A 96 -8.20 -9.61 15.08
CA LYS A 96 -8.58 -10.90 14.50
C LYS A 96 -8.13 -11.06 13.05
N GLY A 97 -8.41 -10.05 12.20
CA GLY A 97 -8.08 -10.12 10.78
C GLY A 97 -6.58 -10.12 10.52
N SER A 98 -5.81 -9.33 11.26
CA SER A 98 -4.34 -9.30 11.18
C SER A 98 -3.73 -10.67 11.53
N GLU A 99 -4.13 -11.26 12.66
CA GLU A 99 -3.69 -12.59 13.08
C GLU A 99 -4.07 -13.65 12.05
N TRP A 100 -5.33 -13.64 11.59
CA TRP A 100 -5.81 -14.59 10.61
C TRP A 100 -5.02 -14.50 9.28
N MET A 101 -4.71 -13.29 8.80
CA MET A 101 -3.94 -13.10 7.57
C MET A 101 -2.52 -13.66 7.69
N ASP A 102 -1.85 -13.42 8.82
CA ASP A 102 -0.51 -13.95 9.08
C ASP A 102 -0.51 -15.48 9.16
N GLU A 103 -1.51 -16.08 9.78
CA GLU A 103 -1.61 -17.53 9.92
C GLU A 103 -2.06 -18.25 8.65
N ASN A 104 -2.92 -17.63 7.82
CA ASN A 104 -3.61 -18.30 6.72
C ASN A 104 -3.15 -17.89 5.33
N LEU A 105 -2.59 -16.68 5.16
CA LEU A 105 -2.13 -16.20 3.85
C LEU A 105 -0.61 -16.18 3.74
N PHE A 106 0.14 -16.08 4.83
CA PHE A 106 1.59 -16.10 4.78
C PHE A 106 2.12 -17.53 4.61
N ASN A 107 2.82 -17.78 3.51
CA ASN A 107 3.28 -19.12 3.14
C ASN A 107 4.73 -19.42 3.58
N GLY A 108 5.31 -18.58 4.44
CA GLY A 108 6.70 -18.64 4.89
C GLY A 108 7.68 -17.74 4.12
N GLU A 109 7.27 -17.22 2.96
CA GLU A 109 8.06 -16.31 2.14
C GLU A 109 7.30 -15.03 1.77
N TYR A 110 6.01 -15.12 1.44
CA TYR A 110 5.14 -14.00 1.07
C TYR A 110 3.67 -14.35 1.33
N TYR A 111 2.79 -13.36 1.26
CA TYR A 111 1.36 -13.59 1.36
C TYR A 111 0.77 -14.02 0.02
N GLU A 112 -0.12 -15.00 0.03
CA GLU A 112 -0.78 -15.53 -1.15
C GLU A 112 -2.30 -15.32 -1.07
N HIS A 113 -2.97 -15.47 -2.20
CA HIS A 113 -4.41 -15.38 -2.33
C HIS A 113 -5.05 -16.76 -2.12
N LYS A 114 -5.91 -16.87 -1.14
CA LYS A 114 -6.71 -18.08 -0.86
C LYS A 114 -8.01 -18.02 -1.66
N ILE A 115 -8.00 -18.66 -2.83
CA ILE A 115 -9.16 -18.67 -3.72
C ILE A 115 -10.31 -19.44 -3.08
N THR A 116 -11.51 -18.84 -3.07
CA THR A 116 -12.75 -19.48 -2.62
C THR A 116 -13.72 -19.68 -3.78
N ASP A 117 -14.66 -20.63 -3.64
CA ASP A 117 -15.65 -20.90 -4.67
C ASP A 117 -16.64 -19.72 -4.78
N PRO A 118 -16.80 -19.11 -5.97
CA PRO A 118 -17.77 -18.03 -6.19
C PRO A 118 -19.21 -18.39 -5.80
N LYS A 119 -19.58 -19.66 -5.88
CA LYS A 119 -20.94 -20.14 -5.53
C LYS A 119 -21.29 -19.96 -4.05
N THR A 120 -20.30 -19.72 -3.19
CA THR A 120 -20.54 -19.42 -1.77
C THR A 120 -21.01 -17.98 -1.54
N PHE A 121 -20.95 -17.10 -2.55
CA PHE A 121 -21.29 -15.69 -2.44
C PHE A 121 -22.40 -15.32 -3.42
N GLU A 122 -23.60 -15.07 -2.91
CA GLU A 122 -24.81 -14.78 -3.70
C GLU A 122 -24.79 -13.41 -4.42
N PHE A 123 -23.75 -12.58 -4.27
CA PHE A 123 -23.64 -11.29 -4.96
C PHE A 123 -23.29 -11.37 -6.45
N LEU A 124 -22.95 -12.56 -6.93
CA LEU A 124 -22.61 -12.76 -8.32
C LEU A 124 -23.73 -13.58 -8.96
N ASP A 125 -24.44 -12.97 -9.88
CA ASP A 125 -25.24 -13.70 -10.87
C ASP A 125 -24.29 -14.45 -11.82
N MET A 126 -23.60 -15.43 -11.26
CA MET A 126 -22.73 -16.34 -12.00
C MET A 126 -23.60 -17.46 -12.60
N ASN A 127 -24.47 -17.09 -13.53
CA ASN A 127 -25.30 -18.05 -14.29
C ASN A 127 -24.48 -18.89 -15.27
N ASP A 128 -23.16 -18.95 -15.13
CA ASP A 128 -22.32 -19.86 -15.90
C ASP A 128 -22.10 -21.16 -15.10
N PRO A 129 -22.79 -22.26 -15.48
CA PRO A 129 -22.70 -23.56 -14.77
C PRO A 129 -21.32 -24.22 -14.92
N ASP A 130 -20.45 -23.75 -15.82
CA ASP A 130 -19.18 -24.38 -16.15
C ASP A 130 -17.98 -23.75 -15.40
N VAL A 131 -18.16 -22.62 -14.72
CA VAL A 131 -17.08 -21.98 -13.93
C VAL A 131 -16.90 -22.72 -12.60
N LYS A 132 -16.04 -23.73 -12.60
CA LYS A 132 -15.66 -24.49 -11.38
C LYS A 132 -14.60 -23.78 -10.54
N ILE A 133 -13.68 -23.07 -11.18
CA ILE A 133 -12.67 -22.20 -10.54
C ILE A 133 -12.69 -20.89 -11.30
N PRO A 134 -12.83 -19.73 -10.63
CA PRO A 134 -12.81 -18.46 -11.32
C PRO A 134 -11.48 -18.28 -12.03
N GLY A 135 -11.50 -17.91 -13.30
CA GLY A 135 -10.33 -17.50 -14.05
C GLY A 135 -9.75 -16.19 -13.50
N PHE A 136 -8.55 -15.85 -13.94
CA PHE A 136 -7.90 -14.56 -13.66
C PHE A 136 -7.60 -14.30 -12.18
N GLN A 137 -7.30 -15.36 -11.42
CA GLN A 137 -6.95 -15.26 -10.01
C GLN A 137 -5.42 -15.15 -9.81
N LEU A 138 -5.00 -14.74 -8.61
CA LEU A 138 -3.60 -14.72 -8.20
C LEU A 138 -3.14 -16.09 -7.65
N GLY A 139 -3.92 -16.70 -6.77
CA GLY A 139 -3.55 -17.95 -6.10
C GLY A 139 -2.22 -17.80 -5.34
N GLN A 140 -1.30 -18.74 -5.55
CA GLN A 140 0.02 -18.76 -4.92
C GLN A 140 1.04 -17.81 -5.58
N GLY A 141 0.59 -16.76 -6.26
CA GLY A 141 1.45 -15.76 -6.88
C GLY A 141 2.03 -14.77 -5.87
N CYS A 142 3.32 -14.45 -6.05
CA CYS A 142 3.96 -13.33 -5.37
C CYS A 142 3.60 -12.04 -6.12
N LEU A 143 2.65 -11.27 -5.61
CA LEU A 143 2.19 -10.02 -6.22
C LEU A 143 3.08 -8.86 -5.76
N VAL A 144 3.46 -7.98 -6.69
CA VAL A 144 4.36 -6.84 -6.40
C VAL A 144 3.79 -5.87 -5.38
N ASP A 145 2.50 -5.60 -5.44
CA ASP A 145 1.81 -4.65 -4.55
C ASP A 145 0.92 -5.32 -3.48
N GLN A 146 1.22 -6.57 -3.15
CA GLN A 146 0.47 -7.31 -2.12
C GLN A 146 0.43 -6.59 -0.77
N LEU A 147 1.43 -5.76 -0.47
CA LEU A 147 1.54 -4.98 0.76
C LEU A 147 1.20 -3.49 0.56
N VAL A 148 0.43 -3.13 -0.48
CA VAL A 148 0.05 -1.72 -0.73
C VAL A 148 -0.72 -1.09 0.43
N GLY A 149 -1.53 -1.85 1.16
CA GLY A 149 -2.20 -1.39 2.37
C GLY A 149 -1.23 -1.10 3.51
N GLN A 150 -0.19 -1.95 3.69
CA GLN A 150 0.88 -1.74 4.67
C GLN A 150 1.72 -0.50 4.33
N TYR A 151 2.10 -0.33 3.06
CA TYR A 151 2.77 0.87 2.57
C TYR A 151 1.98 2.15 2.96
N MET A 152 0.68 2.16 2.71
CA MET A 152 -0.18 3.30 3.06
C MET A 152 -0.32 3.49 4.58
N ALA A 153 -0.29 2.41 5.35
CA ALA A 153 -0.30 2.50 6.82
C ALA A 153 0.98 3.14 7.36
N HIS A 154 2.13 2.83 6.81
CA HIS A 154 3.39 3.49 7.14
C HIS A 154 3.33 5.00 6.86
N LEU A 155 2.86 5.40 5.67
CA LEU A 155 2.66 6.81 5.31
C LEU A 155 1.72 7.56 6.26
N CYS A 156 0.74 6.85 6.82
CA CYS A 156 -0.22 7.40 7.78
C CYS A 156 0.28 7.34 9.24
N GLY A 157 1.45 6.76 9.51
CA GLY A 157 1.94 6.57 10.88
C GLY A 157 1.10 5.58 11.69
N LEU A 158 0.42 4.63 11.03
CA LEU A 158 -0.41 3.61 11.69
C LEU A 158 0.39 2.39 12.15
N GLY A 159 1.66 2.27 11.72
CA GLY A 159 2.51 1.13 12.05
C GLY A 159 2.15 -0.13 11.26
N TYR A 160 2.54 -1.28 11.80
CA TYR A 160 2.33 -2.56 11.15
C TYR A 160 0.87 -3.03 11.18
N LEU A 161 0.43 -3.63 10.09
CA LEU A 161 -0.90 -4.22 9.91
C LEU A 161 -0.90 -5.74 10.00
N GLY A 162 0.26 -6.37 9.98
CA GLY A 162 0.54 -7.78 10.18
C GLY A 162 1.85 -7.95 10.93
N ASP A 163 2.34 -9.17 11.06
CA ASP A 163 3.63 -9.46 11.71
C ASP A 163 4.79 -8.79 10.94
N LYS A 164 5.62 -8.07 11.68
CA LYS A 164 6.75 -7.33 11.09
C LYS A 164 7.71 -8.23 10.31
N LYS A 165 8.00 -9.43 10.82
CA LYS A 165 8.94 -10.35 10.16
C LYS A 165 8.34 -10.90 8.87
N ASN A 166 7.03 -11.19 8.85
CA ASN A 166 6.32 -11.63 7.66
C ASN A 166 6.32 -10.52 6.59
N ILE A 167 6.07 -9.27 6.99
CA ILE A 167 6.15 -8.09 6.10
C ILE A 167 7.55 -7.96 5.50
N GLN A 168 8.59 -8.00 6.33
CA GLN A 168 9.99 -7.91 5.88
C GLN A 168 10.39 -9.08 4.96
N THR A 169 9.96 -10.30 5.28
CA THR A 169 10.21 -11.48 4.46
C THR A 169 9.51 -11.37 3.11
N THR A 170 8.30 -10.85 3.10
CA THR A 170 7.53 -10.61 1.88
C THR A 170 8.23 -9.59 0.97
N MET A 171 8.75 -8.48 1.51
CA MET A 171 9.49 -7.49 0.71
C MET A 171 10.75 -8.10 0.08
N LYS A 172 11.48 -8.95 0.81
CA LYS A 172 12.63 -9.70 0.25
C LYS A 172 12.20 -10.66 -0.85
N SER A 173 11.05 -11.31 -0.70
CA SER A 173 10.51 -12.24 -1.69
C SER A 173 10.05 -11.50 -2.95
N ILE A 174 9.45 -10.32 -2.83
CA ILE A 174 9.11 -9.47 -3.99
C ILE A 174 10.38 -9.12 -4.77
N MET A 175 11.45 -8.68 -4.11
CA MET A 175 12.72 -8.41 -4.80
C MET A 175 13.28 -9.67 -5.45
N LYS A 176 13.32 -10.79 -4.73
CA LYS A 176 13.87 -12.07 -5.20
C LYS A 176 13.13 -12.66 -6.40
N TYR A 177 11.80 -12.57 -6.44
CA TYR A 177 10.98 -13.30 -7.40
C TYR A 177 10.42 -12.43 -8.52
N ASN A 178 10.27 -11.13 -8.30
CA ASN A 178 9.63 -10.24 -9.26
C ASN A 178 10.63 -9.31 -9.96
N PHE A 179 11.84 -9.06 -9.37
CA PHE A 179 12.81 -8.20 -10.03
C PHE A 179 13.50 -8.94 -11.20
N VAL A 180 13.43 -8.33 -12.37
CA VAL A 180 14.07 -8.83 -13.60
C VAL A 180 15.07 -7.78 -14.06
N GLU A 181 16.33 -8.18 -14.21
CA GLU A 181 17.43 -7.28 -14.60
C GLU A 181 17.46 -6.99 -16.10
N ASP A 182 16.94 -7.91 -16.93
CA ASP A 182 16.97 -7.86 -18.39
C ASP A 182 15.71 -8.49 -18.98
N PHE A 183 14.89 -7.66 -19.63
CA PHE A 183 13.64 -8.07 -20.26
C PHE A 183 13.79 -8.55 -21.70
N SER A 184 15.00 -8.63 -22.28
CA SER A 184 15.20 -9.02 -23.68
C SER A 184 14.66 -10.40 -24.04
N ARG A 185 14.53 -11.29 -23.06
CA ARG A 185 13.98 -12.65 -23.20
C ARG A 185 12.64 -12.86 -22.49
N HIS A 186 12.07 -11.78 -21.95
CA HIS A 186 10.82 -11.87 -21.20
C HIS A 186 9.61 -11.94 -22.14
N PHE A 187 8.71 -12.89 -21.91
CA PHE A 187 7.45 -13.01 -22.61
C PHE A 187 6.38 -12.13 -21.96
N ASN A 188 5.82 -11.20 -22.72
CA ASN A 188 4.67 -10.40 -22.31
C ASN A 188 3.37 -11.02 -22.81
N ASN A 189 2.45 -11.25 -21.87
CA ASN A 189 1.13 -11.80 -22.21
C ASN A 189 0.25 -10.78 -22.98
N MET A 190 0.31 -9.50 -22.59
CA MET A 190 -0.51 -8.44 -23.17
C MET A 190 0.32 -7.23 -23.59
N ARG A 191 0.66 -6.33 -22.67
CA ARG A 191 1.31 -5.04 -22.95
C ARG A 191 2.76 -5.06 -22.48
N SER A 192 3.63 -4.33 -23.18
CA SER A 192 5.06 -4.22 -22.85
C SER A 192 5.40 -2.79 -22.46
N TYR A 193 5.62 -2.56 -21.17
CA TYR A 193 6.07 -1.26 -20.66
C TYR A 193 7.56 -1.22 -20.33
N VAL A 194 8.19 -2.39 -20.28
CA VAL A 194 9.64 -2.58 -20.14
C VAL A 194 10.12 -3.46 -21.28
N MET A 195 11.23 -3.10 -21.92
CA MET A 195 11.69 -3.75 -23.14
C MET A 195 13.22 -3.87 -23.20
N GLY A 196 13.71 -4.88 -23.93
CA GLY A 196 15.14 -5.05 -24.16
C GLY A 196 15.91 -5.26 -22.84
N ASP A 197 17.02 -4.56 -22.72
CA ASP A 197 17.94 -4.60 -21.57
C ASP A 197 17.48 -3.80 -20.34
N GLU A 198 16.25 -3.37 -20.32
CA GLU A 198 15.69 -2.64 -19.17
C GLU A 198 15.38 -3.59 -18.02
N ALA A 199 15.42 -3.05 -16.78
CA ALA A 199 15.09 -3.76 -15.55
C ALA A 199 13.77 -3.27 -14.95
N GLY A 200 13.11 -4.11 -14.14
CA GLY A 200 11.90 -3.73 -13.43
C GLY A 200 11.30 -4.85 -12.57
N LEU A 201 10.27 -4.52 -11.78
CA LEU A 201 9.50 -5.46 -10.98
C LEU A 201 8.26 -5.94 -11.74
N LEU A 202 8.19 -7.24 -12.02
CA LEU A 202 6.98 -7.86 -12.58
C LEU A 202 5.78 -7.73 -11.65
N MET A 203 4.59 -7.60 -12.24
CA MET A 203 3.34 -7.58 -11.48
C MET A 203 3.16 -8.81 -10.60
N ALA A 204 3.45 -10.02 -11.12
CA ALA A 204 3.44 -11.23 -10.31
C ALA A 204 4.38 -12.31 -10.86
N SER A 205 4.87 -13.14 -9.95
CA SER A 205 5.62 -14.35 -10.23
C SER A 205 5.03 -15.53 -9.47
N TRP A 206 5.30 -16.77 -9.92
CA TRP A 206 4.79 -17.99 -9.29
C TRP A 206 5.92 -18.98 -8.98
N PRO A 207 6.72 -18.72 -7.96
CA PRO A 207 7.82 -19.63 -7.60
C PRO A 207 7.35 -21.02 -7.10
N LYS A 208 6.09 -21.11 -6.66
CA LYS A 208 5.48 -22.35 -6.12
C LYS A 208 4.46 -23.02 -7.06
N GLY A 209 4.23 -22.46 -8.23
CA GLY A 209 3.29 -23.02 -9.21
C GLY A 209 2.24 -22.01 -9.66
N ARG A 210 2.14 -21.82 -10.98
CA ARG A 210 1.20 -20.87 -11.61
C ARG A 210 -0.14 -21.53 -11.90
N LEU A 211 -1.22 -20.76 -11.74
CA LEU A 211 -2.54 -21.13 -12.23
C LEU A 211 -2.54 -21.27 -13.77
N GLU A 212 -3.40 -22.10 -14.30
CA GLU A 212 -3.57 -22.25 -15.75
C GLU A 212 -3.99 -20.92 -16.39
N VAL A 213 -4.94 -20.22 -15.77
CA VAL A 213 -5.44 -18.91 -16.21
C VAL A 213 -5.24 -17.86 -15.10
N PRO A 214 -4.05 -17.27 -14.96
CA PRO A 214 -3.78 -16.20 -14.01
C PRO A 214 -4.39 -14.87 -14.46
N PHE A 215 -4.42 -13.86 -13.60
CA PHE A 215 -4.89 -12.52 -14.00
C PHE A 215 -4.04 -11.97 -15.17
N PRO A 216 -4.65 -11.19 -16.10
CA PRO A 216 -4.05 -10.95 -17.42
C PRO A 216 -2.77 -10.10 -17.40
N TYR A 217 -2.58 -9.23 -16.39
CA TYR A 217 -1.46 -8.28 -16.32
C TYR A 217 -0.21 -8.81 -15.60
N PHE A 218 -0.17 -10.11 -15.29
CA PHE A 218 0.88 -10.72 -14.46
C PHE A 218 2.31 -10.51 -14.98
N SER A 219 2.48 -10.48 -16.31
CA SER A 219 3.77 -10.35 -16.97
C SER A 219 4.18 -8.92 -17.29
N GLU A 220 3.37 -7.95 -16.87
CA GLU A 220 3.64 -6.53 -17.07
C GLU A 220 4.49 -5.94 -15.95
N VAL A 221 5.04 -4.76 -16.20
CA VAL A 221 5.71 -3.92 -15.20
C VAL A 221 4.96 -2.60 -15.14
N MET A 222 4.42 -2.28 -13.98
CA MET A 222 3.61 -1.08 -13.78
C MET A 222 4.30 -0.14 -12.79
N THR A 223 4.72 1.02 -13.28
CA THR A 223 5.59 1.98 -12.59
C THR A 223 5.11 2.35 -11.18
N GLY A 224 3.82 2.60 -11.00
CA GLY A 224 3.28 2.95 -9.68
C GLY A 224 3.34 1.81 -8.67
N PHE A 225 3.16 0.56 -9.11
CA PHE A 225 3.29 -0.62 -8.25
C PHE A 225 4.74 -0.88 -7.86
N GLU A 226 5.67 -0.67 -8.81
CA GLU A 226 7.10 -0.72 -8.50
C GLU A 226 7.48 0.30 -7.41
N TYR A 227 6.97 1.56 -7.50
CA TYR A 227 7.21 2.57 -6.47
C TYR A 227 6.59 2.19 -5.12
N CYS A 228 5.39 1.64 -5.08
CA CYS A 228 4.79 1.17 -3.84
C CYS A 228 5.63 0.08 -3.17
N ALA A 229 6.15 -0.89 -3.94
CA ALA A 229 7.03 -1.93 -3.44
C ALA A 229 8.37 -1.36 -2.97
N ALA A 230 9.02 -0.51 -3.79
CA ALA A 230 10.29 0.11 -3.44
C ALA A 230 10.21 0.96 -2.16
N VAL A 231 9.13 1.74 -2.00
CA VAL A 231 8.94 2.53 -0.77
C VAL A 231 8.61 1.62 0.42
N GLY A 232 7.88 0.53 0.21
CA GLY A 232 7.71 -0.52 1.22
C GLY A 232 9.06 -1.07 1.69
N MET A 233 9.98 -1.36 0.76
CA MET A 233 11.35 -1.79 1.07
C MET A 233 12.12 -0.74 1.88
N LEU A 234 11.97 0.57 1.58
CA LEU A 234 12.59 1.65 2.38
C LEU A 234 12.12 1.60 3.84
N TYR A 235 10.81 1.44 4.09
CA TYR A 235 10.27 1.33 5.44
C TYR A 235 10.75 0.10 6.20
N GLU A 236 11.11 -0.96 5.47
CA GLU A 236 11.65 -2.20 6.05
C GLU A 236 13.17 -2.23 6.14
N GLY A 237 13.85 -1.12 5.82
CA GLY A 237 15.31 -0.98 5.91
C GLY A 237 16.09 -1.64 4.77
N MET A 238 15.43 -1.97 3.66
CA MET A 238 16.03 -2.54 2.43
C MET A 238 16.36 -1.41 1.45
N GLU A 239 17.21 -0.48 1.86
CA GLU A 239 17.47 0.77 1.09
C GLU A 239 18.15 0.47 -0.26
N GLU A 240 19.10 -0.46 -0.32
CA GLU A 240 19.80 -0.83 -1.55
C GLU A 240 18.85 -1.42 -2.60
N ASP A 241 18.00 -2.36 -2.20
CA ASP A 241 16.98 -2.97 -3.07
C ASP A 241 15.98 -1.93 -3.57
N ALA A 242 15.50 -1.08 -2.66
CA ALA A 242 14.58 0.00 -2.99
C ALA A 242 15.17 0.98 -4.01
N LEU A 243 16.40 1.42 -3.81
CA LEU A 243 17.09 2.32 -4.73
C LEU A 243 17.39 1.65 -6.06
N THR A 244 17.66 0.34 -6.09
CA THR A 244 17.80 -0.44 -7.32
C THR A 244 16.51 -0.40 -8.15
N CYS A 245 15.36 -0.62 -7.51
CA CYS A 245 14.05 -0.50 -8.19
C CYS A 245 13.78 0.92 -8.69
N ILE A 246 13.99 1.94 -7.85
CA ILE A 246 13.79 3.36 -8.22
C ILE A 246 14.70 3.75 -9.38
N ASN A 247 15.97 3.34 -9.37
CA ASN A 247 16.91 3.58 -10.45
C ASN A 247 16.48 2.89 -11.76
N ALA A 248 15.99 1.64 -11.69
CA ALA A 248 15.45 0.95 -12.85
C ALA A 248 14.31 1.73 -13.50
N ILE A 249 13.36 2.23 -12.71
CA ILE A 249 12.28 3.09 -13.20
C ILE A 249 12.84 4.37 -13.82
N ARG A 250 13.75 5.06 -13.12
CA ARG A 250 14.32 6.33 -13.59
C ARG A 250 15.07 6.18 -14.91
N ARG A 251 15.81 5.07 -15.09
CA ARG A 251 16.54 4.78 -16.35
C ARG A 251 15.61 4.53 -17.52
N ARG A 252 14.39 4.04 -17.29
CA ARG A 252 13.37 3.87 -18.33
C ARG A 252 12.70 5.19 -18.74
N HIS A 253 12.67 6.19 -17.82
CA HIS A 253 11.98 7.48 -18.00
C HIS A 253 12.97 8.63 -17.85
N ASP A 254 14.11 8.55 -18.53
CA ASP A 254 15.24 9.49 -18.40
C ASP A 254 15.12 10.75 -19.29
N GLY A 255 14.09 10.81 -20.11
CA GLY A 255 13.87 11.89 -21.08
C GLY A 255 14.46 11.62 -22.47
N ALA A 256 15.38 10.66 -22.60
CA ALA A 256 15.90 10.20 -23.89
C ALA A 256 15.13 8.97 -24.40
N LYS A 257 14.93 7.97 -23.51
CA LYS A 257 14.17 6.76 -23.85
C LYS A 257 12.66 7.03 -23.80
N ARG A 258 12.17 7.56 -22.69
CA ARG A 258 10.75 7.91 -22.49
C ARG A 258 10.61 9.23 -21.76
N ASN A 259 9.49 9.90 -21.98
CA ASN A 259 9.13 11.12 -21.27
C ASN A 259 8.93 10.82 -19.78
N PRO A 260 9.67 11.51 -18.87
CA PRO A 260 9.56 11.28 -17.42
C PRO A 260 8.23 11.72 -16.81
N PHE A 261 7.41 12.48 -17.54
CA PHE A 261 6.10 12.96 -17.10
C PHE A 261 4.94 12.18 -17.72
N SER A 262 5.22 11.08 -18.42
CA SER A 262 4.22 10.30 -19.11
C SER A 262 4.28 8.84 -18.67
N GLU A 263 3.28 8.40 -17.93
CA GLU A 263 3.10 6.99 -17.59
C GLU A 263 2.38 6.29 -18.74
N SER A 264 2.98 5.26 -19.31
CA SER A 264 2.56 4.64 -20.59
C SER A 264 1.19 3.96 -20.53
N GLU A 265 0.75 3.58 -19.37
CA GLU A 265 -0.51 2.89 -19.15
C GLU A 265 -1.72 3.81 -19.44
N CYS A 266 -2.83 3.26 -19.92
CA CYS A 266 -4.10 3.96 -20.17
C CYS A 266 -3.96 5.29 -20.91
N GLY A 267 -3.29 5.26 -22.07
CA GLY A 267 -3.17 6.43 -22.96
C GLY A 267 -2.30 7.54 -22.38
N HIS A 268 -1.33 7.20 -21.54
CA HIS A 268 -0.38 8.13 -20.94
C HIS A 268 -1.00 9.13 -19.93
N HIS A 269 -2.13 8.78 -19.34
CA HIS A 269 -2.86 9.64 -18.40
C HIS A 269 -2.86 9.11 -16.97
N TYR A 270 -2.24 7.97 -16.69
CA TYR A 270 -2.09 7.48 -15.32
C TYR A 270 -1.13 8.33 -14.51
N ALA A 271 -1.44 8.44 -13.21
CA ALA A 271 -0.64 9.17 -12.25
C ALA A 271 -0.20 8.27 -11.07
N ARG A 272 -0.14 6.96 -11.26
CA ARG A 272 0.28 6.00 -10.20
C ARG A 272 1.74 6.20 -9.81
N SER A 273 2.58 6.66 -10.73
CA SER A 273 3.98 7.04 -10.49
C SER A 273 4.15 8.18 -9.47
N MET A 274 3.07 8.92 -9.16
CA MET A 274 3.08 9.87 -8.03
C MET A 274 3.39 9.19 -6.68
N ALA A 275 3.27 7.88 -6.57
CA ALA A 275 3.76 7.12 -5.41
C ALA A 275 5.26 7.34 -5.13
N SER A 276 6.04 7.76 -6.14
CA SER A 276 7.47 8.13 -5.99
C SER A 276 7.73 9.20 -4.93
N TRP A 277 6.81 10.15 -4.76
CA TRP A 277 6.94 11.19 -3.73
C TRP A 277 7.03 10.64 -2.31
N SER A 278 6.44 9.48 -2.06
CA SER A 278 6.51 8.82 -0.77
C SER A 278 7.90 8.27 -0.43
N ALA A 279 8.79 8.10 -1.42
CA ALA A 279 10.18 7.74 -1.18
C ALA A 279 10.92 8.83 -0.39
N ILE A 280 10.64 10.13 -0.68
CA ILE A 280 11.19 11.25 0.08
C ILE A 280 10.73 11.17 1.55
N ILE A 281 9.46 10.85 1.77
CA ILE A 281 8.88 10.71 3.11
C ILE A 281 9.52 9.53 3.86
N ALA A 282 9.71 8.39 3.20
CA ALA A 282 10.32 7.20 3.80
C ALA A 282 11.81 7.44 4.14
N LEU A 283 12.59 8.01 3.21
CA LEU A 283 14.02 8.30 3.40
C LEU A 283 14.28 9.35 4.48
N SER A 284 13.39 10.33 4.62
CA SER A 284 13.47 11.34 5.67
C SER A 284 12.83 10.90 6.99
N GLU A 285 12.19 9.75 7.05
CA GLU A 285 11.37 9.28 8.17
C GLU A 285 10.29 10.29 8.60
N PHE A 286 9.93 11.18 7.69
CA PHE A 286 9.01 12.27 7.99
C PHE A 286 7.63 11.76 8.39
N GLN A 287 7.20 12.19 9.57
CA GLN A 287 5.82 12.07 10.05
C GLN A 287 5.36 13.40 10.63
N TYR A 288 4.12 13.75 10.38
CA TYR A 288 3.54 14.98 10.90
C TYR A 288 2.11 14.75 11.38
N SER A 289 1.78 15.33 12.53
CA SER A 289 0.42 15.39 13.06
C SER A 289 0.06 16.83 13.42
N GLY A 290 -0.81 17.45 12.63
CA GLY A 290 -1.41 18.74 12.94
C GLY A 290 -2.36 18.65 14.15
N VAL A 291 -2.91 17.48 14.43
CA VAL A 291 -3.75 17.21 15.60
C VAL A 291 -2.94 17.32 16.88
N ASP A 292 -1.80 16.63 16.94
CA ASP A 292 -0.91 16.62 18.12
C ASP A 292 0.11 17.75 18.09
N LYS A 293 0.26 18.41 16.94
CA LYS A 293 1.29 19.39 16.64
C LYS A 293 2.69 18.80 16.83
N SER A 294 2.88 17.60 16.29
CA SER A 294 4.13 16.85 16.37
C SER A 294 4.73 16.61 15.00
N MET A 295 6.05 16.59 14.94
CA MET A 295 6.83 16.27 13.76
C MET A 295 7.92 15.28 14.12
N LYS A 296 8.19 14.32 13.24
CA LYS A 296 9.32 13.42 13.32
C LYS A 296 10.13 13.52 12.05
N ILE A 297 11.44 13.44 12.18
CA ILE A 297 12.42 13.41 11.08
C ILE A 297 13.55 12.42 11.43
N THR A 298 14.26 11.93 10.43
CA THR A 298 15.43 11.07 10.61
C THR A 298 16.54 11.76 11.42
N ASP A 299 17.41 10.98 12.07
CA ASP A 299 18.64 11.44 12.71
C ASP A 299 19.87 11.41 11.78
N ARG A 300 19.72 10.98 10.52
CA ARG A 300 20.80 10.95 9.54
C ARG A 300 21.15 12.37 9.10
N PRO A 301 22.43 12.79 9.12
CA PRO A 301 22.84 14.10 8.64
C PRO A 301 22.45 14.32 7.17
N GLY A 302 21.87 15.49 6.87
CA GLY A 302 21.41 15.84 5.54
C GLY A 302 20.42 16.99 5.51
N ASN A 303 19.95 17.33 4.30
CA ASN A 303 18.89 18.30 4.08
C ASN A 303 17.65 17.59 3.55
N TYR A 304 16.55 17.73 4.25
CA TYR A 304 15.30 17.03 3.96
C TYR A 304 14.19 18.01 3.67
N PHE A 305 13.44 17.73 2.60
CA PHE A 305 12.19 18.43 2.31
C PHE A 305 11.08 17.91 3.23
N TRP A 306 10.23 18.81 3.70
CA TRP A 306 9.00 18.46 4.40
C TRP A 306 7.79 19.24 3.87
N SER A 307 6.62 18.62 3.91
CA SER A 307 5.35 19.29 3.63
C SER A 307 4.22 18.60 4.40
N ASN A 308 3.33 19.40 4.96
CA ASN A 308 2.06 18.92 5.54
C ASN A 308 0.85 19.24 4.65
N GLY A 309 1.07 19.73 3.42
CA GLY A 309 0.04 20.14 2.47
C GLY A 309 -0.41 21.60 2.63
N TYR A 310 -0.15 22.24 3.78
CA TYR A 310 -0.53 23.63 4.12
C TYR A 310 0.68 24.54 4.29
N SER A 311 1.78 23.96 4.67
CA SER A 311 3.09 24.61 4.75
C SER A 311 4.18 23.64 4.32
N TRP A 312 5.32 24.17 3.91
CA TRP A 312 6.45 23.36 3.49
C TRP A 312 7.78 24.10 3.69
N GLY A 313 8.85 23.33 3.72
CA GLY A 313 10.18 23.85 3.91
C GLY A 313 11.25 22.77 3.92
N THR A 314 12.35 23.03 4.60
CA THR A 314 13.48 22.12 4.74
C THR A 314 13.78 21.85 6.21
N VAL A 315 14.37 20.68 6.47
CA VAL A 315 15.01 20.35 7.75
C VAL A 315 16.45 20.01 7.47
N GLN A 316 17.36 20.74 8.08
CA GLN A 316 18.78 20.40 8.11
C GLN A 316 19.09 19.63 9.39
N VAL A 317 19.61 18.42 9.23
CA VAL A 317 20.09 17.57 10.32
C VAL A 317 21.60 17.53 10.25
N THR A 318 22.26 17.82 11.34
CA THR A 318 23.70 17.65 11.52
C THR A 318 23.97 16.69 12.68
N GLU A 319 25.23 16.41 13.01
CA GLU A 319 25.58 15.58 14.17
C GLU A 319 25.12 16.20 15.50
N ASP A 320 25.10 17.55 15.58
CA ASP A 320 24.89 18.28 16.83
C ASP A 320 23.54 19.02 16.88
N ASP A 321 22.91 19.30 15.74
CA ASP A 321 21.75 20.21 15.68
C ASP A 321 20.75 19.83 14.58
N VAL A 322 19.50 20.29 14.78
CA VAL A 322 18.41 20.16 13.80
C VAL A 322 17.75 21.52 13.59
N THR A 323 17.87 22.07 12.40
CA THR A 323 17.25 23.33 12.01
C THR A 323 16.08 23.13 11.07
N ILE A 324 14.91 23.69 11.41
CA ILE A 324 13.72 23.68 10.56
C ILE A 324 13.57 25.06 9.90
N GLU A 325 13.52 25.09 8.58
CA GLU A 325 13.16 26.26 7.80
C GLU A 325 11.76 26.12 7.26
N VAL A 326 10.93 27.14 7.45
CA VAL A 326 9.59 27.25 6.85
C VAL A 326 9.68 28.19 5.66
N ILE A 327 9.60 27.65 4.44
CA ILE A 327 9.69 28.46 3.21
C ILE A 327 8.34 29.07 2.87
N ASN A 328 7.24 28.33 3.11
CA ASN A 328 5.91 28.84 2.85
C ASN A 328 4.90 28.33 3.90
N GLY A 329 3.93 29.18 4.23
CA GLY A 329 2.89 28.85 5.22
C GLY A 329 3.37 29.07 6.66
N THR A 330 2.75 28.37 7.60
CA THR A 330 3.03 28.45 9.02
C THR A 330 3.14 27.06 9.63
N LEU A 331 4.17 26.82 10.42
CA LEU A 331 4.36 25.58 11.17
C LEU A 331 4.22 25.86 12.67
N SER A 332 3.33 25.11 13.34
CA SER A 332 3.17 25.15 14.79
C SER A 332 3.45 23.78 15.37
N LEU A 333 4.53 23.65 16.12
CA LEU A 333 4.94 22.39 16.77
C LEU A 333 4.91 22.50 18.29
N LYS A 334 4.46 21.43 18.93
CA LYS A 334 4.64 21.17 20.36
C LYS A 334 5.82 20.24 20.61
N SER A 335 6.11 19.36 19.66
CA SER A 335 7.22 18.41 19.76
C SER A 335 7.87 18.14 18.41
N LEU A 336 9.16 17.97 18.44
CA LEU A 336 9.98 17.45 17.34
C LEU A 336 10.72 16.21 17.85
N THR A 337 10.60 15.11 17.12
CA THR A 337 11.34 13.86 17.38
C THR A 337 12.37 13.67 16.27
N VAL A 338 13.61 13.44 16.64
CA VAL A 338 14.73 13.18 15.71
C VAL A 338 15.18 11.74 15.91
N GLY A 339 15.15 10.97 14.83
CA GLY A 339 15.44 9.56 14.87
C GLY A 339 14.26 8.69 15.33
N SER A 340 14.42 7.37 15.19
CA SER A 340 13.37 6.40 15.46
C SER A 340 13.80 5.24 16.34
N ARG A 341 14.90 5.38 17.01
CA ARG A 341 15.47 4.24 17.78
C ARG A 341 14.96 4.18 19.21
#